data_4080cdb2678e25ca09105012f3f9ef6c
#
_entry.id   4080cdb2678e25ca09105012f3f9ef6c
#
_cell.length_a   1.000
_cell.length_b   1.000
_cell.length_c   1.000
_cell.angle_alpha   90.00
_cell.angle_beta   90.00
_cell.angle_gamma   90.00
#
_symmetry.space_group_name_H-M   'P 1'
#
loop_
_entity.id
_entity.type
_entity.pdbx_description
1 polymer ?
#
loop_
_entity_poly.entity_id
_entity_poly.type
_entity_poly.pdbx_seq_one_letter_code
_entity_poly.pdbx_strand_id
1 'polypeptide(L)'
;MGSITFIDSMKAWENAMHNGDSSDLEELLSNDFTWENIAMDGSSSKDETIQFTLGIKKDVPSFQIGDYKSLYEGDDLLVGTHSVHQDGRDKTIVLCLANKSEDGSQITMWRHLRAELPK
;
A
#
# COMPACT_ATOMS: atom_id res chain seq x y z
N MET A 1 -5.76 -9.37 21.04
CA MET A 1 -5.10 -8.40 20.17
C MET A 1 -5.77 -8.38 18.82
N GLY A 2 -6.04 -7.19 18.33
CA GLY A 2 -6.69 -7.08 17.04
C GLY A 2 -5.78 -7.42 15.88
N SER A 3 -6.37 -7.93 14.83
CA SER A 3 -5.73 -8.05 13.53
C SER A 3 -5.47 -6.66 12.94
N ILE A 4 -4.55 -6.60 11.99
CA ILE A 4 -4.28 -5.39 11.21
C ILE A 4 -5.54 -5.01 10.43
N THR A 5 -5.87 -3.72 10.44
CA THR A 5 -6.95 -3.19 9.60
C THR A 5 -6.37 -2.61 8.31
N PHE A 6 -7.24 -2.38 7.32
CA PHE A 6 -6.83 -1.73 6.08
C PHE A 6 -6.30 -0.32 6.36
N ILE A 7 -6.99 0.44 7.22
CA ILE A 7 -6.58 1.81 7.56
C ILE A 7 -5.19 1.82 8.23
N ASP A 8 -4.94 0.90 9.17
CA ASP A 8 -3.61 0.79 9.81
C ASP A 8 -2.52 0.52 8.78
N SER A 9 -2.81 -0.36 7.82
CA SER A 9 -1.87 -0.66 6.75
C SER A 9 -1.58 0.56 5.89
N MET A 10 -2.63 1.31 5.53
CA MET A 10 -2.45 2.51 4.71
C MET A 10 -1.66 3.58 5.44
N LYS A 11 -1.80 3.68 6.75
CA LYS A 11 -1.01 4.64 7.54
C LYS A 11 0.48 4.30 7.53
N ALA A 12 0.84 3.03 7.50
CA ALA A 12 2.24 2.61 7.36
C ALA A 12 2.80 3.04 6.00
N TRP A 13 2.04 2.86 4.92
CA TRP A 13 2.44 3.33 3.59
C TRP A 13 2.54 4.85 3.56
N GLU A 14 1.55 5.53 4.14
CA GLU A 14 1.52 7.00 4.20
C GLU A 14 2.76 7.55 4.91
N ASN A 15 3.13 6.99 6.04
CA ASN A 15 4.30 7.44 6.80
C ASN A 15 5.57 7.33 5.97
N ALA A 16 5.74 6.23 5.22
CA ALA A 16 6.88 6.08 4.33
C ALA A 16 6.84 7.06 3.16
N MET A 17 5.67 7.23 2.54
CA MET A 17 5.51 8.09 1.36
C MET A 17 5.53 9.58 1.68
N HIS A 18 4.93 10.00 2.79
CA HIS A 18 4.79 11.43 3.12
C HIS A 18 5.93 11.93 3.99
N ASN A 19 6.44 11.09 4.90
CA ASN A 19 7.44 11.50 5.88
C ASN A 19 8.82 10.88 5.64
N GLY A 20 8.94 9.93 4.73
CA GLY A 20 10.19 9.23 4.49
C GLY A 20 10.58 8.27 5.60
N ASP A 21 9.63 7.87 6.44
CA ASP A 21 9.85 6.97 7.57
C ASP A 21 9.25 5.61 7.27
N SER A 22 10.10 4.60 7.07
CA SER A 22 9.68 3.25 6.71
C SER A 22 9.55 2.31 7.90
N SER A 23 9.73 2.78 9.13
CA SER A 23 9.75 1.90 10.30
C SER A 23 8.46 1.11 10.48
N ASP A 24 7.31 1.76 10.32
CA ASP A 24 6.01 1.09 10.42
C ASP A 24 5.82 0.08 9.29
N LEU A 25 6.24 0.45 8.09
CA LEU A 25 6.13 -0.42 6.93
C LEU A 25 7.03 -1.64 7.07
N GLU A 26 8.23 -1.47 7.60
CA GLU A 26 9.15 -2.58 7.84
C GLU A 26 8.58 -3.58 8.85
N GLU A 27 7.88 -3.10 9.86
CA GLU A 27 7.19 -3.96 10.84
C GLU A 27 5.98 -4.66 10.23
N LEU A 28 5.23 -3.95 9.41
CA LEU A 28 4.00 -4.45 8.80
C LEU A 28 4.25 -5.59 7.81
N LEU A 29 5.28 -5.47 6.98
CA LEU A 29 5.53 -6.42 5.90
C LEU A 29 6.34 -7.61 6.41
N SER A 30 5.91 -8.82 6.07
CA SER A 30 6.63 -10.04 6.45
C SER A 30 7.94 -10.13 5.67
N ASN A 31 8.88 -10.96 6.15
CA ASN A 31 10.18 -11.12 5.49
C ASN A 31 10.05 -11.70 4.08
N ASP A 32 9.01 -12.50 3.83
CA ASP A 32 8.74 -13.11 2.53
C ASP A 32 7.70 -12.32 1.72
N PHE A 33 7.44 -11.09 2.10
CA PHE A 33 6.46 -10.23 1.45
C PHE A 33 6.72 -10.07 -0.05
N THR A 34 5.64 -10.05 -0.83
CA THR A 34 5.69 -9.69 -2.25
C THR A 34 4.66 -8.63 -2.57
N TRP A 35 4.99 -7.76 -3.53
CA TRP A 35 4.09 -6.74 -4.04
C TRP A 35 3.90 -6.95 -5.53
N GLU A 36 2.66 -6.83 -5.99
CA GLU A 36 2.33 -7.01 -7.41
C GLU A 36 1.39 -5.91 -7.89
N ASN A 37 1.58 -5.50 -9.14
CA ASN A 37 0.59 -4.71 -9.86
C ASN A 37 -0.22 -5.69 -10.72
N ILE A 38 -1.52 -5.77 -10.48
CA ILE A 38 -2.39 -6.76 -11.14
C ILE A 38 -2.36 -6.63 -12.67
N ALA A 39 -2.15 -5.42 -13.17
CA ALA A 39 -2.13 -5.14 -14.61
C ALA A 39 -0.80 -5.48 -15.28
N MET A 40 0.21 -5.89 -14.53
CA MET A 40 1.57 -6.12 -15.02
C MET A 40 2.13 -7.44 -14.50
N ASP A 41 3.08 -7.99 -15.22
CA ASP A 41 3.80 -9.19 -14.77
C ASP A 41 4.93 -8.80 -13.80
N GLY A 42 5.29 -9.74 -12.95
CA GLY A 42 6.40 -9.58 -12.02
C GLY A 42 5.96 -9.21 -10.62
N SER A 43 6.90 -9.29 -9.69
CA SER A 43 6.67 -8.97 -8.30
C SER A 43 7.90 -8.28 -7.71
N SER A 44 7.71 -7.58 -6.60
CA SER A 44 8.79 -6.93 -5.85
C SER A 44 8.88 -7.54 -4.45
N SER A 45 10.09 -7.66 -3.95
CA SER A 45 10.34 -8.12 -2.58
C SER A 45 10.02 -7.01 -1.58
N LYS A 46 10.08 -7.36 -0.30
CA LYS A 46 9.93 -6.39 0.79
C LYS A 46 10.91 -5.22 0.65
N ASP A 47 12.19 -5.52 0.47
CA ASP A 47 13.21 -4.48 0.37
C ASP A 47 13.02 -3.61 -0.87
N GLU A 48 12.73 -4.22 -2.02
CA GLU A 48 12.48 -3.49 -3.25
C GLU A 48 11.27 -2.57 -3.10
N THR A 49 10.20 -3.06 -2.47
CA THR A 49 8.98 -2.30 -2.24
C THR A 49 9.23 -1.09 -1.34
N ILE A 50 9.97 -1.28 -0.25
CA ILE A 50 10.29 -0.20 0.68
C ILE A 50 11.16 0.86 -0.01
N GLN A 51 12.18 0.43 -0.74
CA GLN A 51 13.06 1.37 -1.45
C GLN A 51 12.30 2.16 -2.51
N PHE A 52 11.43 1.50 -3.26
CA PHE A 52 10.58 2.17 -4.23
C PHE A 52 9.67 3.22 -3.56
N THR A 53 9.06 2.84 -2.44
CA THR A 53 8.15 3.72 -1.69
C THR A 53 8.86 4.96 -1.18
N LEU A 54 10.05 4.79 -0.61
CA LEU A 54 10.87 5.92 -0.15
C LEU A 54 11.33 6.80 -1.33
N GLY A 55 11.60 6.18 -2.48
CA GLY A 55 11.98 6.88 -3.69
C GLY A 55 10.89 7.79 -4.22
N ILE A 56 9.62 7.42 -4.06
CA ILE A 56 8.50 8.26 -4.47
C ILE A 56 8.54 9.61 -3.75
N LYS A 57 8.77 9.60 -2.45
CA LYS A 57 8.88 10.82 -1.64
C LYS A 57 9.97 11.75 -2.19
N LYS A 58 11.11 11.17 -2.56
CA LYS A 58 12.25 11.91 -3.05
C LYS A 58 12.02 12.44 -4.48
N ASP A 59 11.48 11.59 -5.36
CA ASP A 59 11.37 11.89 -6.79
C ASP A 59 10.13 12.72 -7.12
N VAL A 60 9.04 12.52 -6.38
CA VAL A 60 7.77 13.23 -6.60
C VAL A 60 7.26 13.76 -5.26
N PRO A 61 7.82 14.88 -4.77
CA PRO A 61 7.47 15.41 -3.44
C PRO A 61 5.98 15.73 -3.25
N SER A 62 5.25 15.99 -4.35
CA SER A 62 3.81 16.28 -4.28
C SER A 62 2.93 15.03 -4.23
N PHE A 63 3.52 13.85 -4.37
CA PHE A 63 2.77 12.58 -4.37
C PHE A 63 2.12 12.36 -3.00
N GLN A 64 0.80 12.14 -3.01
CA GLN A 64 0.05 11.90 -1.79
C GLN A 64 -0.93 10.76 -2.00
N ILE A 65 -1.13 9.98 -0.94
CA ILE A 65 -2.20 8.99 -0.87
C ILE A 65 -3.18 9.45 0.20
N GLY A 66 -4.42 9.04 0.08
CA GLY A 66 -5.45 9.44 1.03
C GLY A 66 -6.78 8.79 0.71
N ASP A 67 -7.87 9.33 1.26
CA ASP A 67 -9.23 8.85 1.01
C ASP A 67 -9.35 7.33 1.20
N TYR A 68 -8.82 6.84 2.31
CA TYR A 68 -8.81 5.39 2.61
C TYR A 68 -10.20 4.87 2.85
N LYS A 69 -10.55 3.79 2.15
CA LYS A 69 -11.85 3.16 2.30
C LYS A 69 -11.66 1.65 2.40
N SER A 70 -12.06 1.08 3.52
CA SER A 70 -12.06 -0.36 3.72
C SER A 70 -13.32 -0.95 3.08
N LEU A 71 -13.15 -1.94 2.22
CA LEU A 71 -14.27 -2.63 1.57
C LEU A 71 -14.53 -3.99 2.19
N TYR A 72 -13.49 -4.65 2.68
CA TYR A 72 -13.60 -5.95 3.32
C TYR A 72 -12.41 -6.17 4.25
N GLU A 73 -12.68 -6.69 5.45
CA GLU A 73 -11.64 -7.05 6.41
C GLU A 73 -11.93 -8.44 6.96
N GLY A 74 -11.18 -9.42 6.45
CA GLY A 74 -11.28 -10.81 6.86
C GLY A 74 -10.06 -11.26 7.64
N ASP A 75 -10.03 -12.53 8.01
CA ASP A 75 -8.94 -13.10 8.81
C ASP A 75 -7.63 -13.18 8.01
N ASP A 76 -7.73 -13.37 6.70
CA ASP A 76 -6.57 -13.58 5.83
C ASP A 76 -6.44 -12.55 4.71
N LEU A 77 -7.43 -11.67 4.55
CA LEU A 77 -7.48 -10.74 3.41
C LEU A 77 -8.08 -9.40 3.81
N LEU A 78 -7.44 -8.33 3.37
CA LEU A 78 -7.97 -6.98 3.45
C LEU A 78 -8.21 -6.47 2.03
N VAL A 79 -9.34 -5.82 1.80
CA VAL A 79 -9.63 -5.17 0.51
C VAL A 79 -10.04 -3.73 0.79
N GLY A 80 -9.45 -2.81 0.05
CA GLY A 80 -9.79 -1.40 0.21
C GLY A 80 -9.29 -0.57 -0.95
N THR A 81 -9.60 0.72 -0.88
CA THR A 81 -9.17 1.67 -1.90
C THR A 81 -8.51 2.88 -1.25
N HIS A 82 -7.68 3.55 -2.02
CA HIS A 82 -7.14 4.86 -1.64
C HIS A 82 -7.00 5.71 -2.90
N SER A 83 -6.91 7.01 -2.69
CA SER A 83 -6.64 7.93 -3.78
C SER A 83 -5.14 8.10 -3.94
N VAL A 84 -4.74 8.49 -5.15
CA VAL A 84 -3.39 8.98 -5.44
C VAL A 84 -3.54 10.34 -6.10
N HIS A 85 -2.79 11.32 -5.59
CA HIS A 85 -2.79 12.67 -6.12
C HIS A 85 -1.36 13.21 -6.18
N GLN A 86 -1.04 13.90 -7.26
CA GLN A 86 0.23 14.62 -7.39
C GLN A 86 0.02 15.82 -8.29
N ASP A 87 0.87 16.83 -8.12
CA ASP A 87 0.76 18.06 -8.91
C ASP A 87 0.84 17.78 -10.39
N GLY A 88 -0.03 18.40 -11.16
CA GLY A 88 -0.06 18.28 -12.61
C GLY A 88 -0.72 17.02 -13.14
N ARG A 89 -1.29 16.21 -12.26
CA ARG A 89 -1.98 14.97 -12.65
C ARG A 89 -3.37 14.89 -12.06
N ASP A 90 -4.26 14.20 -12.79
CA ASP A 90 -5.59 13.91 -12.30
C ASP A 90 -5.51 12.91 -11.14
N LYS A 91 -6.45 13.03 -10.21
CA LYS A 91 -6.60 12.10 -9.10
C LYS A 91 -6.99 10.72 -9.63
N THR A 92 -6.36 9.68 -9.09
CA THR A 92 -6.71 8.29 -9.44
C THR A 92 -7.09 7.53 -8.17
N ILE A 93 -7.78 6.41 -8.36
CA ILE A 93 -8.14 5.51 -7.27
C ILE A 93 -7.39 4.20 -7.47
N VAL A 94 -6.88 3.65 -6.38
CA VAL A 94 -6.17 2.37 -6.38
C VAL A 94 -6.97 1.37 -5.56
N LEU A 95 -7.26 0.22 -6.16
CA LEU A 95 -7.84 -0.93 -5.45
C LEU A 95 -6.69 -1.77 -4.91
N CYS A 96 -6.75 -2.11 -3.63
CA CYS A 96 -5.71 -2.89 -2.97
C CYS A 96 -6.28 -4.16 -2.37
N LEU A 97 -5.52 -5.26 -2.53
CA LEU A 97 -5.81 -6.54 -1.90
C LEU A 97 -4.56 -6.93 -1.13
N ALA A 98 -4.71 -7.11 0.18
CA ALA A 98 -3.57 -7.43 1.05
C ALA A 98 -3.83 -8.73 1.78
N ASN A 99 -2.96 -9.71 1.58
CA ASN A 99 -3.03 -10.96 2.32
C ASN A 99 -2.28 -10.82 3.64
N LYS A 100 -2.90 -11.32 4.71
CA LYS A 100 -2.33 -11.27 6.05
C LYS A 100 -1.59 -12.57 6.37
N SER A 101 -0.63 -12.48 7.26
CA SER A 101 0.01 -13.65 7.83
C SER A 101 -1.00 -14.47 8.64
N GLU A 102 -0.64 -15.71 8.94
CA GLU A 102 -1.53 -16.64 9.64
C GLU A 102 -2.02 -16.07 10.98
N ASP A 103 -1.16 -15.38 11.71
CA ASP A 103 -1.53 -14.76 12.99
C ASP A 103 -2.16 -13.37 12.84
N GLY A 104 -2.29 -12.88 11.63
CA GLY A 104 -2.91 -11.58 11.36
C GLY A 104 -2.06 -10.36 11.70
N SER A 105 -0.79 -10.54 12.06
CA SER A 105 0.06 -9.44 12.53
C SER A 105 0.87 -8.76 11.45
N GLN A 106 1.01 -9.38 10.28
CA GLN A 106 1.79 -8.84 9.17
C GLN A 106 1.07 -9.03 7.85
N ILE A 107 1.52 -8.31 6.83
CA ILE A 107 1.06 -8.45 5.46
C ILE A 107 2.09 -9.28 4.69
N THR A 108 1.64 -10.33 4.01
CA THR A 108 2.51 -11.23 3.25
C THR A 108 2.50 -10.94 1.75
N MET A 109 1.43 -10.35 1.24
CA MET A 109 1.32 -9.98 -0.16
C MET A 109 0.42 -8.74 -0.29
N TRP A 110 0.81 -7.84 -1.18
CA TRP A 110 0.00 -6.68 -1.51
C TRP A 110 -0.13 -6.62 -3.03
N ARG A 111 -1.37 -6.57 -3.50
CA ARG A 111 -1.66 -6.42 -4.93
C ARG A 111 -2.48 -5.17 -5.13
N HIS A 112 -2.20 -4.44 -6.20
CA HIS A 112 -2.99 -3.26 -6.49
C HIS A 112 -3.35 -3.14 -7.98
N LEU A 113 -4.41 -2.42 -8.22
CA LEU A 113 -4.83 -2.03 -9.57
C LEU A 113 -5.24 -0.57 -9.52
N ARG A 114 -4.54 0.26 -10.30
CA ARG A 114 -4.87 1.69 -10.38
C ARG A 114 -5.92 1.91 -11.46
N ALA A 115 -6.94 2.70 -11.13
CA ALA A 115 -7.99 3.08 -12.06
C ALA A 115 -8.04 4.59 -12.19
N GLU A 116 -8.12 5.08 -13.42
CA GLU A 116 -8.35 6.50 -13.67
C GLU A 116 -9.83 6.80 -13.48
N LEU A 117 -10.10 7.96 -12.87
CA LEU A 117 -11.50 8.37 -12.68
C LEU A 117 -12.08 8.83 -14.01
N PRO A 118 -13.37 8.58 -14.25
CA PRO A 118 -14.05 9.09 -15.43
C PRO A 118 -13.98 10.62 -15.48
N LYS A 119 -13.77 11.14 -16.66
CA LYS A 119 -13.77 12.60 -16.88
C LYS A 119 -15.17 13.09 -17.15
#